data_88fb7e835ce4fed8bcf1c2e4df4c99e7
#
_entry.id   88fb7e835ce4fed8bcf1c2e4df4c99e7
#
_cell.length_a   1.000
_cell.length_b   1.000
_cell.length_c   1.000
_cell.angle_alpha   90.00
_cell.angle_beta   90.00
_cell.angle_gamma   90.00
#
_symmetry.space_group_name_H-M   'P 1'
#
loop_
_entity.id
_entity.type
_entity.pdbx_description
1 polymer ?
#
loop_
_entity_poly.entity_id
_entity_poly.type
_entity_poly.pdbx_seq_one_letter_code
_entity_poly.pdbx_strand_id
1 'polypeptide(L)'
;FEQAVRAVLGQLVSVAMAAKLTAKVAHRYGEVMDEAPGFITFPTAQQIAAADAQVLKSLGMPLKRAEALITLARAACDGTFPLQTPDDVEQGVKTLLNYPGIGRWTANYFALRGWQAKDIFLPDDYAIKQRFAGMTPAQTRRYAERWQPFRSYALLHIWFTQDWSPEP
;
A
#
# COMPACT_ATOMS: atom_id res chain seq x y z
N PHE A 1 -0.05 2.50 -10.47
CA PHE A 1 -0.34 3.73 -9.71
C PHE A 1 -1.42 3.50 -8.63
N GLU A 2 -2.55 2.89 -8.97
CA GLU A 2 -3.63 2.61 -8.02
C GLU A 2 -3.14 1.91 -6.74
N GLN A 3 -2.30 0.88 -6.84
CA GLN A 3 -1.79 0.17 -5.68
C GLN A 3 -0.91 1.06 -4.77
N ALA A 4 -0.18 2.02 -5.34
CA ALA A 4 0.58 2.99 -4.56
C ALA A 4 -0.35 3.93 -3.77
N VAL A 5 -1.41 4.42 -4.40
CA VAL A 5 -2.45 5.22 -3.72
C VAL A 5 -3.13 4.41 -2.62
N ARG A 6 -3.53 3.16 -2.91
CA ARG A 6 -4.15 2.25 -1.91
C ARG A 6 -3.23 1.98 -0.72
N ALA A 7 -1.92 1.84 -0.95
CA ALA A 7 -0.93 1.65 0.12
C ALA A 7 -0.89 2.88 1.06
N VAL A 8 -0.95 4.09 0.51
CA VAL A 8 -0.99 5.33 1.32
C VAL A 8 -2.34 5.48 2.04
N LEU A 9 -3.46 5.18 1.38
CA LEU A 9 -4.79 5.27 1.99
C LEU A 9 -5.00 4.22 3.10
N GLY A 10 -4.30 3.08 3.04
CA GLY A 10 -4.38 2.00 4.02
C GLY A 10 -3.59 2.23 5.32
N GLN A 11 -2.80 3.31 5.42
CA GLN A 11 -2.00 3.60 6.60
C GLN A 11 -2.85 3.83 7.85
N LEU A 12 -2.58 3.06 8.92
CA LEU A 12 -3.20 3.25 10.24
C LEU A 12 -4.76 3.27 10.25
N VAL A 13 -5.36 2.57 9.32
CA VAL A 13 -6.83 2.44 9.23
C VAL A 13 -7.22 0.97 9.01
N SER A 14 -8.48 0.63 9.31
CA SER A 14 -9.01 -0.70 8.99
C SER A 14 -9.13 -0.90 7.46
N VAL A 15 -9.14 -2.15 7.02
CA VAL A 15 -9.35 -2.52 5.61
C VAL A 15 -10.65 -1.89 5.06
N ALA A 16 -11.73 -1.92 5.85
CA ALA A 16 -13.00 -1.31 5.47
C ALA A 16 -12.90 0.22 5.29
N MET A 17 -12.14 0.90 6.16
CA MET A 17 -11.91 2.35 6.04
C MET A 17 -11.03 2.66 4.83
N ALA A 18 -9.96 1.89 4.59
CA ALA A 18 -9.12 2.04 3.40
C ALA A 18 -9.94 1.89 2.11
N ALA A 19 -10.83 0.88 2.04
CA ALA A 19 -11.74 0.69 0.92
C ALA A 19 -12.69 1.88 0.71
N LYS A 20 -13.28 2.40 1.80
CA LYS A 20 -14.15 3.60 1.74
C LYS A 20 -13.40 4.84 1.26
N LEU A 21 -12.18 5.08 1.74
CA LEU A 21 -11.36 6.21 1.29
C LEU A 21 -11.00 6.06 -0.19
N THR A 22 -10.61 4.87 -0.61
CA THR A 22 -10.31 4.58 -2.02
C THR A 22 -11.52 4.83 -2.92
N ALA A 23 -12.71 4.35 -2.52
CA ALA A 23 -13.94 4.60 -3.25
C ALA A 23 -14.26 6.09 -3.36
N LYS A 24 -14.13 6.87 -2.28
CA LYS A 24 -14.32 8.33 -2.30
C LYS A 24 -13.35 9.04 -3.24
N VAL A 25 -12.08 8.62 -3.28
CA VAL A 25 -11.08 9.16 -4.20
C VAL A 25 -11.46 8.83 -5.65
N ALA A 26 -11.87 7.59 -5.94
CA ALA A 26 -12.33 7.18 -7.26
C ALA A 26 -13.58 7.98 -7.69
N HIS A 27 -14.58 8.10 -6.83
CA HIS A 27 -15.79 8.89 -7.13
C HIS A 27 -15.51 10.39 -7.35
N ARG A 28 -14.51 10.94 -6.68
CA ARG A 28 -14.21 12.38 -6.77
C ARG A 28 -13.38 12.75 -7.99
N TYR A 29 -12.49 11.85 -8.44
CA TYR A 29 -11.48 12.15 -9.45
C TYR A 29 -11.44 11.16 -10.62
N GLY A 30 -12.12 10.01 -10.52
CA GLY A 30 -12.24 9.05 -11.59
C GLY A 30 -13.32 9.45 -12.61
N GLU A 31 -13.39 8.72 -13.69
CA GLU A 31 -14.33 8.94 -14.79
C GLU A 31 -15.38 7.83 -14.83
N VAL A 32 -16.63 8.21 -15.08
CA VAL A 32 -17.71 7.23 -15.29
C VAL A 32 -17.47 6.54 -16.64
N MET A 33 -17.58 5.24 -16.67
CA MET A 33 -17.43 4.47 -17.90
C MET A 33 -18.75 4.49 -18.69
N ASP A 34 -18.73 5.07 -19.88
CA ASP A 34 -19.90 5.16 -20.76
C ASP A 34 -20.43 3.77 -21.17
N GLU A 35 -19.50 2.82 -21.42
CA GLU A 35 -19.81 1.45 -21.84
C GLU A 35 -20.29 0.54 -20.69
N ALA A 36 -20.12 0.98 -19.44
CA ALA A 36 -20.49 0.25 -18.23
C ALA A 36 -21.07 1.19 -17.18
N PRO A 37 -22.33 1.65 -17.33
CA PRO A 37 -22.96 2.57 -16.39
C PRO A 37 -22.93 2.04 -14.95
N GLY A 38 -22.41 2.84 -14.02
CA GLY A 38 -22.23 2.47 -12.62
C GLY A 38 -20.81 2.05 -12.26
N PHE A 39 -19.91 1.89 -13.23
CA PHE A 39 -18.48 1.72 -12.99
C PHE A 39 -17.74 3.05 -13.13
N ILE A 40 -16.76 3.24 -12.26
CA ILE A 40 -15.91 4.43 -12.23
C ILE A 40 -14.45 3.96 -12.32
N THR A 41 -13.70 4.54 -13.26
CA THR A 41 -12.25 4.27 -13.36
C THR A 41 -11.53 4.80 -12.14
N PHE A 42 -10.43 4.16 -11.77
CA PHE A 42 -9.55 4.77 -10.78
C PHE A 42 -8.85 6.00 -11.41
N PRO A 43 -8.69 7.12 -10.67
CA PRO A 43 -8.10 8.33 -11.23
C PRO A 43 -6.65 8.11 -11.67
N THR A 44 -6.26 8.79 -12.73
CA THR A 44 -4.88 8.83 -13.23
C THR A 44 -3.95 9.57 -12.27
N ALA A 45 -2.65 9.40 -12.45
CA ALA A 45 -1.66 10.17 -11.70
C ALA A 45 -1.82 11.69 -11.95
N GLN A 46 -2.12 12.10 -13.18
CA GLN A 46 -2.34 13.50 -13.55
C GLN A 46 -3.52 14.11 -12.79
N GLN A 47 -4.63 13.40 -12.69
CA GLN A 47 -5.82 13.86 -11.96
C GLN A 47 -5.54 14.05 -10.47
N ILE A 48 -4.80 13.14 -9.82
CA ILE A 48 -4.43 13.28 -8.41
C ILE A 48 -3.33 14.33 -8.23
N ALA A 49 -2.38 14.48 -9.15
CA ALA A 49 -1.33 15.49 -9.10
C ALA A 49 -1.88 16.93 -9.17
N ALA A 50 -3.01 17.11 -9.87
CA ALA A 50 -3.73 18.38 -10.00
C ALA A 50 -4.75 18.62 -8.87
N ALA A 51 -4.96 17.67 -7.97
CA ALA A 51 -5.94 17.77 -6.90
C ALA A 51 -5.55 18.82 -5.85
N ASP A 52 -6.57 19.43 -5.25
CA ASP A 52 -6.39 20.29 -4.07
C ASP A 52 -6.29 19.40 -2.80
N ALA A 53 -5.27 19.66 -1.97
CA ALA A 53 -5.02 18.88 -0.75
C ALA A 53 -6.16 19.03 0.28
N GLN A 54 -6.84 20.19 0.33
CA GLN A 54 -7.98 20.40 1.23
C GLN A 54 -9.21 19.62 0.75
N VAL A 55 -9.41 19.52 -0.56
CA VAL A 55 -10.47 18.67 -1.13
C VAL A 55 -10.21 17.20 -0.82
N LEU A 56 -8.98 16.70 -1.01
CA LEU A 56 -8.62 15.34 -0.61
C LEU A 56 -8.81 15.10 0.90
N LYS A 57 -8.39 16.06 1.73
CA LYS A 57 -8.63 16.02 3.19
C LYS A 57 -10.10 15.88 3.53
N SER A 58 -10.98 16.62 2.82
CA SER A 58 -12.43 16.58 3.07
C SER A 58 -13.07 15.22 2.82
N LEU A 59 -12.39 14.33 2.08
CA LEU A 59 -12.82 12.94 1.88
C LEU A 59 -12.67 12.07 3.14
N GLY A 60 -11.99 12.57 4.17
CA GLY A 60 -11.85 11.93 5.48
C GLY A 60 -10.44 11.40 5.78
N MET A 61 -9.41 11.98 5.18
CA MET A 61 -8.01 11.67 5.49
C MET A 61 -7.29 12.87 6.13
N PRO A 62 -6.20 12.68 6.90
CA PRO A 62 -5.35 13.78 7.38
C PRO A 62 -4.72 14.58 6.21
N LEU A 63 -4.53 15.89 6.40
CA LEU A 63 -3.91 16.75 5.38
C LEU A 63 -2.56 16.22 4.89
N LYS A 64 -1.69 15.78 5.80
CA LYS A 64 -0.38 15.20 5.45
C LYS A 64 -0.49 13.98 4.52
N ARG A 65 -1.57 13.19 4.64
CA ARG A 65 -1.82 12.06 3.74
C ARG A 65 -2.27 12.53 2.35
N ALA A 66 -3.12 13.56 2.30
CA ALA A 66 -3.52 14.20 1.04
C ALA A 66 -2.31 14.78 0.29
N GLU A 67 -1.43 15.48 0.99
CA GLU A 67 -0.18 16.02 0.45
C GLU A 67 0.77 14.92 -0.04
N ALA A 68 0.89 13.82 0.71
CA ALA A 68 1.68 12.66 0.29
C ALA A 68 1.13 12.02 -1.00
N LEU A 69 -0.19 11.91 -1.15
CA LEU A 69 -0.82 11.41 -2.38
C LEU A 69 -0.50 12.29 -3.58
N ILE A 70 -0.60 13.61 -3.43
CA ILE A 70 -0.27 14.56 -4.50
C ILE A 70 1.21 14.47 -4.87
N THR A 71 2.10 14.39 -3.89
CA THR A 71 3.55 14.25 -4.12
C THR A 71 3.87 12.95 -4.84
N LEU A 72 3.27 11.84 -4.43
CA LEU A 72 3.40 10.54 -5.09
C LEU A 72 2.89 10.61 -6.53
N ALA A 73 1.72 11.24 -6.75
CA ALA A 73 1.13 11.37 -8.07
C ALA A 73 2.00 12.21 -9.02
N ARG A 74 2.59 13.31 -8.54
CA ARG A 74 3.56 14.12 -9.30
C ARG A 74 4.79 13.31 -9.68
N ALA A 75 5.38 12.60 -8.72
CA ALA A 75 6.53 11.73 -8.98
C ALA A 75 6.20 10.60 -9.97
N ALA A 76 4.96 10.10 -9.97
CA ALA A 76 4.51 9.13 -10.96
C ALA A 76 4.37 9.75 -12.37
N CYS A 77 3.87 11.01 -12.47
CA CYS A 77 3.81 11.74 -13.74
C CYS A 77 5.20 12.04 -14.30
N ASP A 78 6.14 12.38 -13.43
CA ASP A 78 7.54 12.70 -13.81
C ASP A 78 8.39 11.44 -14.09
N GLY A 79 7.80 10.24 -13.90
CA GLY A 79 8.50 8.96 -14.09
C GLY A 79 9.57 8.66 -13.02
N THR A 80 9.63 9.46 -11.95
CA THR A 80 10.60 9.26 -10.85
C THR A 80 10.10 8.25 -9.82
N PHE A 81 8.78 8.08 -9.66
CA PHE A 81 8.23 7.05 -8.78
C PHE A 81 8.30 5.68 -9.46
N PRO A 82 8.93 4.65 -8.83
CA PRO A 82 9.16 3.35 -9.46
C PRO A 82 7.88 2.51 -9.49
N LEU A 83 7.01 2.76 -10.47
CA LEU A 83 5.76 2.00 -10.66
C LEU A 83 6.01 0.57 -11.14
N GLN A 84 7.07 0.36 -11.92
CA GLN A 84 7.47 -0.96 -12.41
C GLN A 84 8.31 -1.70 -11.38
N THR A 85 8.22 -3.03 -11.39
CA THR A 85 9.04 -3.88 -10.51
C THR A 85 10.52 -3.69 -10.86
N PRO A 86 11.36 -3.27 -9.91
CA PRO A 86 12.80 -3.14 -10.14
C PRO A 86 13.48 -4.52 -10.12
N ASP A 87 14.65 -4.64 -10.78
CA ASP A 87 15.45 -5.86 -10.75
C ASP A 87 15.90 -6.21 -9.33
N ASP A 88 16.29 -5.20 -8.55
CA ASP A 88 16.57 -5.33 -7.11
C ASP A 88 15.40 -4.73 -6.30
N VAL A 89 14.52 -5.62 -5.83
CA VAL A 89 13.35 -5.25 -5.03
C VAL A 89 13.74 -4.63 -3.69
N GLU A 90 14.81 -5.09 -3.05
CA GLU A 90 15.25 -4.55 -1.76
C GLU A 90 15.73 -3.10 -1.92
N GLN A 91 16.52 -2.84 -2.95
CA GLN A 91 16.95 -1.47 -3.27
C GLN A 91 15.76 -0.61 -3.70
N GLY A 92 14.82 -1.16 -4.44
CA GLY A 92 13.57 -0.49 -4.81
C GLY A 92 12.76 -0.06 -3.58
N VAL A 93 12.60 -0.95 -2.59
CA VAL A 93 11.94 -0.62 -1.31
C VAL A 93 12.67 0.50 -0.57
N LYS A 94 14.01 0.49 -0.55
CA LYS A 94 14.81 1.59 0.03
C LYS A 94 14.56 2.92 -0.69
N THR A 95 14.46 2.88 -2.02
CA THR A 95 14.13 4.07 -2.84
C THR A 95 12.76 4.64 -2.49
N LEU A 96 11.74 3.79 -2.28
CA LEU A 96 10.39 4.22 -1.87
C LEU A 96 10.38 4.99 -0.54
N LEU A 97 11.30 4.69 0.38
CA LEU A 97 11.37 5.38 1.67
C LEU A 97 11.78 6.86 1.56
N ASN A 98 12.30 7.30 0.43
CA ASN A 98 12.65 8.70 0.18
C ASN A 98 11.44 9.57 -0.14
N TYR A 99 10.28 8.97 -0.43
CA TYR A 99 9.06 9.74 -0.74
C TYR A 99 8.32 10.14 0.54
N PRO A 100 7.91 11.42 0.65
CA PRO A 100 7.14 11.89 1.79
C PRO A 100 5.89 11.06 2.05
N GLY A 101 5.69 10.65 3.30
CA GLY A 101 4.53 9.86 3.70
C GLY A 101 4.64 8.35 3.38
N ILE A 102 5.75 7.88 2.82
CA ILE A 102 6.00 6.46 2.59
C ILE A 102 6.95 5.92 3.67
N GLY A 103 6.38 5.23 4.65
CA GLY A 103 7.13 4.49 5.66
C GLY A 103 7.39 3.03 5.24
N ARG A 104 8.13 2.29 6.08
CA ARG A 104 8.49 0.88 5.82
C ARG A 104 7.29 -0.01 5.50
N TRP A 105 6.21 0.10 6.27
CA TRP A 105 5.01 -0.69 6.00
C TRP A 105 4.45 -0.37 4.60
N THR A 106 4.28 0.91 4.26
CA THR A 106 3.74 1.34 2.97
C THR A 106 4.61 0.91 1.80
N ALA A 107 5.93 1.08 1.91
CA ALA A 107 6.88 0.68 0.87
C ALA A 107 6.82 -0.84 0.61
N ASN A 108 6.85 -1.65 1.67
CA ASN A 108 6.74 -3.10 1.54
C ASN A 108 5.35 -3.57 1.08
N TYR A 109 4.28 -2.91 1.55
CA TYR A 109 2.93 -3.21 1.08
C TYR A 109 2.77 -2.91 -0.42
N PHE A 110 3.34 -1.79 -0.89
CA PHE A 110 3.36 -1.48 -2.32
C PHE A 110 4.22 -2.48 -3.11
N ALA A 111 5.39 -2.87 -2.60
CA ALA A 111 6.21 -3.91 -3.23
C ALA A 111 5.46 -5.24 -3.36
N LEU A 112 4.71 -5.63 -2.32
CA LEU A 112 3.86 -6.82 -2.34
C LEU A 112 2.73 -6.72 -3.38
N ARG A 113 1.98 -5.61 -3.39
CA ARG A 113 0.73 -5.48 -4.16
C ARG A 113 0.93 -4.85 -5.53
N GLY A 114 1.82 -3.87 -5.64
CA GLY A 114 2.11 -3.14 -6.87
C GLY A 114 3.14 -3.84 -7.75
N TRP A 115 4.25 -4.24 -7.15
CA TRP A 115 5.31 -4.96 -7.87
C TRP A 115 5.12 -6.48 -7.88
N GLN A 116 4.17 -7.02 -7.10
CA GLN A 116 3.96 -8.47 -6.94
C GLN A 116 5.25 -9.21 -6.52
N ALA A 117 6.07 -8.54 -5.73
CA ALA A 117 7.33 -9.09 -5.23
C ALA A 117 7.07 -10.33 -4.37
N LYS A 118 7.77 -11.43 -4.65
CA LYS A 118 7.50 -12.76 -4.07
C LYS A 118 8.02 -12.91 -2.65
N ASP A 119 8.99 -12.08 -2.23
CA ASP A 119 9.71 -12.26 -0.97
C ASP A 119 9.64 -11.04 -0.04
N ILE A 120 8.45 -10.48 0.10
CA ILE A 120 8.13 -9.40 1.05
C ILE A 120 7.49 -9.98 2.31
N PHE A 121 7.89 -9.48 3.47
CA PHE A 121 7.23 -9.74 4.74
C PHE A 121 7.03 -8.45 5.54
N LEU A 122 5.91 -8.33 6.25
CA LEU A 122 5.48 -7.13 6.97
C LEU A 122 5.40 -7.42 8.48
N PRO A 123 6.54 -7.51 9.20
CA PRO A 123 6.54 -7.87 10.63
C PRO A 123 5.86 -6.81 11.50
N ASP A 124 5.74 -5.57 11.00
CA ASP A 124 5.11 -4.45 11.69
C ASP A 124 3.60 -4.32 11.37
N ASP A 125 3.07 -5.16 10.48
CA ASP A 125 1.65 -5.17 10.14
C ASP A 125 0.78 -5.56 11.34
N TYR A 126 -0.38 -4.91 11.46
CA TYR A 126 -1.27 -5.13 12.61
C TYR A 126 -1.74 -6.60 12.71
N ALA A 127 -2.21 -7.18 11.61
CA ALA A 127 -2.69 -8.57 11.60
C ALA A 127 -1.54 -9.56 11.89
N ILE A 128 -0.35 -9.29 11.37
CA ILE A 128 0.84 -10.11 11.64
C ILE A 128 1.21 -10.02 13.12
N LYS A 129 1.24 -8.84 13.73
CA LYS A 129 1.49 -8.69 15.17
C LYS A 129 0.50 -9.47 16.03
N GLN A 130 -0.78 -9.51 15.64
CA GLN A 130 -1.78 -10.30 16.35
C GLN A 130 -1.50 -11.81 16.24
N ARG A 131 -1.08 -12.30 15.08
CA ARG A 131 -0.74 -13.72 14.85
C ARG A 131 0.54 -14.15 15.55
N PHE A 132 1.49 -13.24 15.69
CA PHE A 132 2.77 -13.45 16.37
C PHE A 132 2.79 -12.84 17.77
N ALA A 133 1.67 -12.96 18.51
CA ALA A 133 1.58 -12.43 19.86
C ALA A 133 2.75 -12.91 20.75
N GLY A 134 3.39 -11.97 21.43
CA GLY A 134 4.56 -12.25 22.27
C GLY A 134 5.92 -12.19 21.56
N MET A 135 5.94 -12.09 20.21
CA MET A 135 7.17 -11.89 19.45
C MET A 135 7.39 -10.41 19.11
N THR A 136 8.64 -9.96 19.19
CA THR A 136 9.05 -8.66 18.67
C THR A 136 9.06 -8.69 17.13
N PRO A 137 8.98 -7.53 16.44
CA PRO A 137 9.09 -7.48 14.99
C PRO A 137 10.39 -8.10 14.44
N ALA A 138 11.49 -8.06 15.21
CA ALA A 138 12.75 -8.69 14.85
C ALA A 138 12.66 -10.22 14.91
N GLN A 139 12.04 -10.77 15.95
CA GLN A 139 11.79 -12.20 16.08
C GLN A 139 10.84 -12.70 15.00
N THR A 140 9.76 -11.97 14.72
CA THR A 140 8.81 -12.27 13.65
C THR A 140 9.50 -12.29 12.28
N ARG A 141 10.41 -11.33 12.02
CA ARG A 141 11.20 -11.31 10.78
C ARG A 141 12.09 -12.54 10.66
N ARG A 142 12.81 -12.89 11.73
CA ARG A 142 13.67 -14.08 11.76
C ARG A 142 12.86 -15.37 11.56
N TYR A 143 11.69 -15.46 12.18
CA TYR A 143 10.78 -16.57 11.97
C TYR A 143 10.39 -16.71 10.50
N ALA A 144 10.10 -15.59 9.82
CA ALA A 144 9.70 -15.57 8.41
C ALA A 144 10.83 -15.95 7.42
N GLU A 145 12.10 -16.01 7.85
CA GLU A 145 13.22 -16.44 7.00
C GLU A 145 13.04 -17.87 6.47
N ARG A 146 12.32 -18.74 7.20
CA ARG A 146 11.99 -20.12 6.77
C ARG A 146 11.15 -20.18 5.48
N TRP A 147 10.50 -19.09 5.10
CA TRP A 147 9.66 -18.99 3.91
C TRP A 147 10.34 -18.33 2.72
N GLN A 148 11.63 -17.99 2.85
CA GLN A 148 12.40 -17.46 1.71
C GLN A 148 12.52 -18.52 0.60
N PRO A 149 12.43 -18.11 -0.67
CA PRO A 149 12.23 -16.77 -1.21
C PRO A 149 10.74 -16.42 -1.48
N PHE A 150 9.81 -16.98 -0.73
CA PHE A 150 8.36 -16.87 -0.97
C PHE A 150 7.58 -16.27 0.21
N ARG A 151 8.21 -15.38 0.97
CA ARG A 151 7.61 -14.76 2.18
C ARG A 151 6.29 -14.02 1.90
N SER A 152 6.10 -13.48 0.69
CA SER A 152 4.84 -12.84 0.29
C SER A 152 3.67 -13.80 0.28
N TYR A 153 3.87 -15.05 -0.15
CA TYR A 153 2.83 -16.07 -0.15
C TYR A 153 2.46 -16.50 1.27
N ALA A 154 3.47 -16.67 2.14
CA ALA A 154 3.23 -16.95 3.55
C ALA A 154 2.45 -15.81 4.23
N LEU A 155 2.84 -14.55 3.96
CA LEU A 155 2.15 -13.37 4.46
C LEU A 155 0.67 -13.34 4.05
N LEU A 156 0.39 -13.58 2.76
CA LEU A 156 -0.98 -13.63 2.25
C LEU A 156 -1.76 -14.78 2.89
N HIS A 157 -1.15 -15.95 3.02
CA HIS A 157 -1.77 -17.09 3.69
C HIS A 157 -2.15 -16.75 5.14
N ILE A 158 -1.25 -16.14 5.90
CA ILE A 158 -1.51 -15.72 7.28
C ILE A 158 -2.64 -14.71 7.36
N TRP A 159 -2.73 -13.74 6.42
CA TRP A 159 -3.80 -12.75 6.41
C TRP A 159 -5.19 -13.36 6.18
N PHE A 160 -5.28 -14.41 5.36
CA PHE A 160 -6.55 -15.01 4.96
C PHE A 160 -6.93 -16.27 5.76
N THR A 161 -6.05 -16.79 6.62
CA THR A 161 -6.32 -17.95 7.48
C THR A 161 -6.68 -17.48 8.90
N GLN A 162 -7.93 -17.74 9.33
CA GLN A 162 -8.43 -17.22 10.61
C GLN A 162 -7.66 -17.78 11.82
N ASP A 163 -7.38 -19.07 11.84
CA ASP A 163 -6.81 -19.78 13.00
C ASP A 163 -5.30 -20.08 12.85
N TRP A 164 -4.62 -19.33 11.97
CA TRP A 164 -3.19 -19.50 11.80
C TRP A 164 -2.42 -18.99 13.03
N SER A 165 -1.47 -19.80 13.50
CA SER A 165 -0.51 -19.42 14.54
C SER A 165 0.89 -19.93 14.17
N PRO A 166 1.96 -19.27 14.65
CA PRO A 166 3.32 -19.77 14.42
C PRO A 166 3.51 -21.11 15.14
N GLU A 167 4.19 -22.03 14.45
CA GLU A 167 4.67 -23.26 15.07
C GLU A 167 5.79 -22.95 16.06
N PRO A 168 5.93 -23.75 17.13
CA PRO A 168 6.98 -23.58 18.14
C PRO A 168 8.40 -23.60 17.56
#